data_a0a2fb9f06740ba1a9512fe83d326d0b
#
_entry.id   a0a2fb9f06740ba1a9512fe83d326d0b
#
_cell.length_a   1.000
_cell.length_b   1.000
_cell.length_c   1.000
_cell.angle_alpha   90.00
_cell.angle_beta   90.00
_cell.angle_gamma   90.00
#
_symmetry.space_group_name_H-M   'P 1'
#
loop_
_entity.id
_entity.type
_entity.pdbx_description
1 polymer ?
#
loop_
_entity_poly.entity_id
_entity_poly.type
_entity_poly.pdbx_seq_one_letter_code
_entity_poly.pdbx_strand_id
1 'polypeptide(L)'
;MQGLSLQGAVPATDLQPVLFTDFIAFIDRSEATEHTYIKNLKQFVAWLHYEAITRPQRADIIAYRDYLASEHSAIALDTESATGWIYRKDKSGNTYTVKCKPNTVKQYLQSVCQFFKWTAANGYYPNIAENVHAPKVKQDRHKKEALTAADVQKIERSISLQADKKIQDAAACHKDTQGRIDRATEQGKRLFAMYQLAVNCGLRTIEIHRANICDLETKDGITYLYIHGKGHSEADERKTLAPAVKEALFDYIDSRTDAKTSNSPLFVSTGNRSAGKRIAATTISTMLKKAMQAAGYNSEKITAHSLRHTAGTNVQEITGNLYLTQKYMRHANPATTEIYLHCNTQKQETDIAQRLYNHYHGNNSTQDEIGKLENIICSLDTEQLHTLTSIAAAMAK
;
A
#
# COMPACT_ATOMS: atom_id res chain seq x y z
N MET A 1 46.06 21.23 18.69
CA MET A 1 45.07 20.56 17.81
C MET A 1 45.71 20.36 16.46
N GLN A 2 46.27 19.18 16.23
CA GLN A 2 46.89 18.85 14.96
C GLN A 2 45.76 18.54 13.97
N GLY A 3 45.70 19.30 12.87
CA GLY A 3 44.79 19.07 11.78
C GLY A 3 45.06 17.71 11.16
N LEU A 4 44.06 16.83 11.19
CA LEU A 4 44.04 15.61 10.41
C LEU A 4 44.18 15.98 8.93
N SER A 5 45.35 15.72 8.35
CA SER A 5 45.57 15.88 6.92
C SER A 5 44.64 14.87 6.18
N LEU A 6 43.79 15.40 5.33
CA LEU A 6 42.93 14.65 4.39
C LEU A 6 43.76 14.00 3.25
N GLN A 7 44.87 13.38 3.56
CA GLN A 7 45.65 12.59 2.61
C GLN A 7 45.00 11.22 2.49
N GLY A 8 44.21 11.04 1.43
CA GLY A 8 43.59 9.75 1.09
C GLY A 8 42.09 9.77 0.83
N ALA A 9 41.42 10.92 0.92
CA ALA A 9 40.01 10.98 0.58
C ALA A 9 39.83 10.73 -0.94
N VAL A 10 39.16 9.65 -1.27
CA VAL A 10 38.78 9.30 -2.65
C VAL A 10 37.90 10.42 -3.20
N PRO A 11 38.20 10.99 -4.39
CA PRO A 11 37.31 11.98 -5.01
C PRO A 11 35.90 11.47 -5.11
N ALA A 12 34.88 12.32 -4.92
CA ALA A 12 33.49 11.89 -4.95
C ALA A 12 33.07 11.31 -6.32
N THR A 13 33.79 11.68 -7.40
CA THR A 13 33.64 11.07 -8.73
C THR A 13 34.11 9.63 -8.78
N ASP A 14 34.99 9.23 -7.86
CA ASP A 14 35.45 7.85 -7.68
C ASP A 14 34.61 7.11 -6.60
N LEU A 15 33.50 7.69 -6.13
CA LEU A 15 32.44 7.00 -5.38
C LEU A 15 31.72 6.01 -6.31
N GLN A 16 32.49 5.13 -6.86
CA GLN A 16 32.18 4.13 -7.88
C GLN A 16 31.36 2.97 -7.30
N PRO A 17 30.82 2.11 -8.15
CA PRO A 17 29.93 1.00 -7.77
C PRO A 17 30.36 0.17 -6.56
N VAL A 18 31.65 0.06 -6.28
CA VAL A 18 32.21 -0.70 -5.15
C VAL A 18 31.80 -0.09 -3.80
N LEU A 19 31.86 1.24 -3.65
CA LEU A 19 31.42 1.89 -2.41
C LEU A 19 29.94 1.77 -2.17
N PHE A 20 29.13 1.74 -3.22
CA PHE A 20 27.70 1.50 -3.07
C PHE A 20 27.40 0.06 -2.64
N THR A 21 28.16 -0.92 -3.09
CA THR A 21 28.00 -2.32 -2.67
C THR A 21 28.31 -2.47 -1.18
N ASP A 22 29.42 -1.91 -0.69
CA ASP A 22 29.81 -1.98 0.72
C ASP A 22 28.85 -1.21 1.61
N PHE A 23 28.36 -0.05 1.15
CA PHE A 23 27.34 0.71 1.84
C PHE A 23 26.01 -0.05 1.93
N ILE A 24 25.59 -0.71 0.86
CA ILE A 24 24.35 -1.51 0.84
C ILE A 24 24.46 -2.68 1.81
N ALA A 25 25.60 -3.38 1.82
CA ALA A 25 25.87 -4.44 2.81
C ALA A 25 25.82 -3.92 4.26
N PHE A 26 26.32 -2.69 4.48
CA PHE A 26 26.27 -2.06 5.80
C PHE A 26 24.84 -1.72 6.27
N ILE A 27 23.97 -1.24 5.39
CA ILE A 27 22.62 -0.83 5.80
C ILE A 27 21.71 -2.01 6.17
N ASP A 28 22.03 -3.22 5.75
CA ASP A 28 21.33 -4.49 6.07
C ASP A 28 19.80 -4.31 6.10
N ARG A 29 19.22 -4.02 4.95
CA ARG A 29 17.80 -3.75 4.79
C ARG A 29 17.18 -4.67 3.74
N SER A 30 15.87 -4.61 3.60
CA SER A 30 15.18 -5.34 2.53
C SER A 30 15.61 -4.84 1.16
N GLU A 31 15.68 -5.74 0.18
CA GLU A 31 16.04 -5.48 -1.23
C GLU A 31 15.35 -4.24 -1.82
N ALA A 32 14.06 -4.02 -1.52
CA ALA A 32 13.32 -2.84 -1.98
C ALA A 32 13.86 -1.52 -1.35
N THR A 33 14.36 -1.59 -0.12
CA THR A 33 14.99 -0.45 0.56
C THR A 33 16.36 -0.18 -0.05
N GLU A 34 17.18 -1.20 -0.23
CA GLU A 34 18.47 -1.13 -0.90
C GLU A 34 18.36 -0.52 -2.29
N HIS A 35 17.42 -1.02 -3.09
CA HIS A 35 17.12 -0.48 -4.42
C HIS A 35 16.78 1.03 -4.38
N THR A 36 16.04 1.45 -3.35
CA THR A 36 15.71 2.87 -3.15
C THR A 36 16.96 3.69 -2.83
N TYR A 37 17.83 3.20 -1.94
CA TYR A 37 19.08 3.87 -1.61
C TYR A 37 20.00 3.99 -2.82
N ILE A 38 20.19 2.88 -3.56
CA ILE A 38 21.00 2.87 -4.80
C ILE A 38 20.47 3.89 -5.81
N LYS A 39 19.17 3.88 -6.05
CA LYS A 39 18.52 4.83 -6.97
C LYS A 39 18.77 6.28 -6.55
N ASN A 40 18.62 6.57 -5.27
CA ASN A 40 18.76 7.93 -4.74
C ASN A 40 20.21 8.39 -4.80
N LEU A 41 21.18 7.51 -4.47
CA LEU A 41 22.60 7.81 -4.56
C LEU A 41 23.05 7.99 -6.01
N LYS A 42 22.59 7.15 -6.93
CA LYS A 42 22.85 7.34 -8.37
C LYS A 42 22.37 8.70 -8.88
N GLN A 43 21.22 9.18 -8.40
CA GLN A 43 20.74 10.52 -8.75
C GLN A 43 21.62 11.62 -8.17
N PHE A 44 22.13 11.45 -6.94
CA PHE A 44 23.05 12.41 -6.32
C PHE A 44 24.38 12.47 -7.08
N VAL A 45 24.96 11.32 -7.42
CA VAL A 45 26.20 11.26 -8.20
C VAL A 45 26.03 11.86 -9.60
N ALA A 46 24.90 11.57 -10.27
CA ALA A 46 24.58 12.20 -11.55
C ALA A 46 24.52 13.73 -11.45
N TRP A 47 23.98 14.25 -10.35
CA TRP A 47 23.95 15.70 -10.09
C TRP A 47 25.34 16.27 -9.81
N LEU A 48 26.21 15.57 -9.05
CA LEU A 48 27.59 15.99 -8.84
C LEU A 48 28.36 16.12 -10.17
N HIS A 49 28.18 15.15 -11.07
CA HIS A 49 28.77 15.20 -12.42
C HIS A 49 28.17 16.34 -13.25
N TYR A 50 26.88 16.59 -13.16
CA TYR A 50 26.18 17.66 -13.86
C TYR A 50 26.72 19.05 -13.45
N GLU A 51 26.98 19.26 -12.16
CA GLU A 51 27.54 20.51 -11.60
C GLU A 51 29.09 20.53 -11.61
N ALA A 52 29.75 19.51 -12.19
CA ALA A 52 31.19 19.35 -12.21
C ALA A 52 31.83 19.38 -10.81
N ILE A 53 31.17 18.89 -9.78
CA ILE A 53 31.65 18.85 -8.40
C ILE A 53 32.44 17.57 -8.15
N THR A 54 33.76 17.69 -7.96
CA THR A 54 34.64 16.55 -7.68
C THR A 54 34.87 16.27 -6.20
N ARG A 55 34.76 17.30 -5.34
CA ARG A 55 34.91 17.21 -3.89
C ARG A 55 33.75 17.91 -3.18
N PRO A 56 32.61 17.25 -3.00
CA PRO A 56 31.45 17.87 -2.43
C PRO A 56 31.68 18.32 -0.99
N GLN A 57 31.13 19.46 -0.65
CA GLN A 57 31.11 20.05 0.66
C GLN A 57 29.68 20.16 1.19
N ARG A 58 29.50 20.61 2.41
CA ARG A 58 28.17 20.84 3.01
C ARG A 58 27.27 21.76 2.15
N ALA A 59 27.87 22.78 1.54
CA ALA A 59 27.16 23.72 0.68
C ALA A 59 26.54 23.00 -0.52
N ASP A 60 27.19 21.99 -1.07
CA ASP A 60 26.72 21.22 -2.21
C ASP A 60 25.54 20.30 -1.82
N ILE A 61 25.51 19.77 -0.60
CA ILE A 61 24.34 19.02 -0.12
C ILE A 61 23.12 19.94 0.00
N ILE A 62 23.31 21.19 0.42
CA ILE A 62 22.26 22.20 0.47
C ILE A 62 21.80 22.57 -0.95
N ALA A 63 22.74 22.80 -1.88
CA ALA A 63 22.45 23.08 -3.28
C ALA A 63 21.69 21.91 -3.96
N TYR A 64 22.10 20.66 -3.69
CA TYR A 64 21.36 19.48 -4.17
C TYR A 64 19.92 19.42 -3.66
N ARG A 65 19.70 19.71 -2.38
CA ARG A 65 18.36 19.82 -1.80
C ARG A 65 17.51 20.84 -2.57
N ASP A 66 18.08 22.03 -2.82
CA ASP A 66 17.38 23.15 -3.45
C ASP A 66 17.16 22.87 -4.96
N TYR A 67 18.11 22.20 -5.63
CA TYR A 67 17.96 21.67 -6.97
C TYR A 67 16.76 20.72 -7.05
N LEU A 68 16.65 19.73 -6.17
CA LEU A 68 15.52 18.80 -6.16
C LEU A 68 14.18 19.51 -5.88
N ALA A 69 14.17 20.56 -5.07
CA ALA A 69 12.97 21.31 -4.70
C ALA A 69 12.52 22.31 -5.77
N SER A 70 13.40 22.73 -6.67
CA SER A 70 13.11 23.61 -7.81
C SER A 70 12.73 22.82 -9.05
N GLU A 71 12.31 23.51 -10.09
CA GLU A 71 12.15 22.92 -11.41
C GLU A 71 13.52 22.72 -12.04
N HIS A 72 13.85 21.51 -12.45
CA HIS A 72 15.15 21.13 -13.00
C HIS A 72 15.01 20.06 -14.09
N SER A 73 16.03 19.97 -14.94
CA SER A 73 16.11 18.93 -15.95
C SER A 73 16.23 17.55 -15.31
N ALA A 74 15.48 16.60 -15.80
CA ALA A 74 15.58 15.21 -15.34
C ALA A 74 16.87 14.59 -15.90
N ILE A 75 17.80 14.23 -15.00
CA ILE A 75 19.09 13.63 -15.35
C ILE A 75 19.22 12.21 -14.76
N ALA A 76 20.15 11.43 -15.30
CA ALA A 76 20.52 10.11 -14.79
C ALA A 76 22.02 9.91 -14.87
N LEU A 77 22.55 9.10 -13.95
CA LEU A 77 23.94 8.63 -14.01
C LEU A 77 24.13 7.74 -15.23
N ASP A 78 25.13 8.01 -16.01
CA ASP A 78 25.58 7.19 -17.13
C ASP A 78 27.11 7.11 -17.12
N THR A 79 27.63 5.98 -16.70
CA THR A 79 29.08 5.73 -16.56
C THR A 79 29.77 5.53 -17.91
N GLU A 80 29.01 5.32 -18.98
CA GLU A 80 29.55 5.16 -20.33
C GLU A 80 29.65 6.51 -21.08
N SER A 81 28.96 7.55 -20.61
CA SER A 81 29.02 8.86 -21.18
C SER A 81 30.29 9.61 -20.74
N ALA A 82 30.87 10.42 -21.62
CA ALA A 82 32.05 11.24 -21.32
C ALA A 82 31.81 12.24 -20.16
N THR A 83 30.57 12.62 -19.91
CA THR A 83 30.16 13.55 -18.84
C THR A 83 29.77 12.84 -17.55
N GLY A 84 29.63 11.51 -17.55
CA GLY A 84 29.15 10.73 -16.41
C GLY A 84 27.64 10.83 -16.16
N TRP A 85 26.90 11.58 -16.98
CA TRP A 85 25.45 11.75 -16.86
C TRP A 85 24.78 11.99 -18.21
N ILE A 86 23.45 11.75 -18.26
CA ILE A 86 22.61 12.02 -19.44
C ILE A 86 21.27 12.65 -19.03
N TYR A 87 20.64 13.37 -19.95
CA TYR A 87 19.25 13.77 -19.79
C TYR A 87 18.32 12.56 -19.93
N ARG A 88 17.36 12.46 -19.03
CA ARG A 88 16.27 11.49 -19.16
C ARG A 88 15.35 11.92 -20.30
N LYS A 89 14.87 10.93 -21.03
CA LYS A 89 13.91 11.11 -22.11
C LYS A 89 12.56 10.50 -21.74
N ASP A 90 11.49 11.12 -22.19
CA ASP A 90 10.14 10.59 -22.11
C ASP A 90 9.93 9.46 -23.14
N LYS A 91 8.70 8.92 -23.21
CA LYS A 91 8.35 7.87 -24.18
C LYS A 91 8.44 8.32 -25.64
N SER A 92 8.41 9.63 -25.89
CA SER A 92 8.53 10.25 -27.20
C SER A 92 9.96 10.64 -27.56
N GLY A 93 10.93 10.40 -26.64
CA GLY A 93 12.34 10.71 -26.85
C GLY A 93 12.75 12.14 -26.46
N ASN A 94 11.84 12.96 -25.91
CA ASN A 94 12.11 14.33 -25.52
C ASN A 94 12.65 14.42 -24.09
N THR A 95 13.57 15.35 -23.84
CA THR A 95 14.00 15.72 -22.49
C THR A 95 12.86 16.44 -21.76
N TYR A 96 12.80 16.29 -20.44
CA TYR A 96 11.74 16.89 -19.63
C TYR A 96 12.29 17.45 -18.32
N THR A 97 11.56 18.41 -17.73
CA THR A 97 11.84 18.95 -16.41
C THR A 97 10.99 18.27 -15.35
N VAL A 98 11.49 18.24 -14.13
CA VAL A 98 10.81 17.70 -12.96
C VAL A 98 10.98 18.63 -11.76
N LYS A 99 10.01 18.60 -10.86
CA LYS A 99 10.10 19.20 -9.53
C LYS A 99 9.71 18.15 -8.49
N CYS A 100 10.62 17.88 -7.56
CA CYS A 100 10.35 16.89 -6.54
C CYS A 100 9.39 17.42 -5.47
N LYS A 101 8.43 16.58 -5.07
CA LYS A 101 7.59 16.87 -3.91
C LYS A 101 8.44 16.84 -2.62
N PRO A 102 8.10 17.61 -1.57
CA PRO A 102 8.90 17.68 -0.33
C PRO A 102 9.24 16.32 0.28
N ASN A 103 8.31 15.36 0.27
CA ASN A 103 8.57 14.00 0.73
C ASN A 103 9.61 13.26 -0.13
N THR A 104 9.63 13.51 -1.42
CA THR A 104 10.62 12.94 -2.34
C THR A 104 12.00 13.54 -2.06
N VAL A 105 12.10 14.87 -1.89
CA VAL A 105 13.33 15.54 -1.49
C VAL A 105 13.85 14.97 -0.18
N LYS A 106 12.98 14.80 0.83
CA LYS A 106 13.34 14.18 2.12
C LYS A 106 13.92 12.79 1.93
N GLN A 107 13.33 11.97 1.06
CA GLN A 107 13.80 10.60 0.80
C GLN A 107 15.19 10.58 0.12
N TYR A 108 15.43 11.45 -0.84
CA TYR A 108 16.75 11.60 -1.47
C TYR A 108 17.80 12.02 -0.47
N LEU A 109 17.54 13.08 0.30
CA LEU A 109 18.46 13.57 1.33
C LEU A 109 18.74 12.54 2.40
N GLN A 110 17.73 11.78 2.85
CA GLN A 110 17.92 10.73 3.84
C GLN A 110 18.93 9.67 3.36
N SER A 111 18.88 9.30 2.08
CA SER A 111 19.85 8.37 1.50
C SER A 111 21.25 8.96 1.47
N VAL A 112 21.40 10.22 1.07
CA VAL A 112 22.68 10.94 1.03
C VAL A 112 23.26 11.14 2.43
N CYS A 113 22.44 11.55 3.40
CA CYS A 113 22.88 11.71 4.80
C CYS A 113 23.37 10.39 5.41
N GLN A 114 22.64 9.30 5.17
CA GLN A 114 23.03 7.98 5.67
C GLN A 114 24.34 7.50 5.01
N PHE A 115 24.52 7.78 3.73
CA PHE A 115 25.75 7.46 3.01
C PHE A 115 26.95 8.22 3.59
N PHE A 116 26.89 9.54 3.74
CA PHE A 116 27.99 10.32 4.31
C PHE A 116 28.26 10.02 5.80
N LYS A 117 27.24 9.62 6.55
CA LYS A 117 27.44 9.11 7.91
C LYS A 117 28.25 7.82 7.91
N TRP A 118 27.96 6.92 6.99
CA TRP A 118 28.70 5.68 6.82
C TRP A 118 30.14 5.92 6.32
N THR A 119 30.35 6.78 5.32
CA THR A 119 31.67 7.10 4.81
C THR A 119 32.59 7.70 5.89
N ALA A 120 32.00 8.54 6.76
CA ALA A 120 32.76 9.13 7.88
C ALA A 120 33.11 8.07 8.94
N ALA A 121 32.21 7.16 9.26
CA ALA A 121 32.48 6.09 10.21
C ALA A 121 33.58 5.13 9.74
N ASN A 122 33.73 4.96 8.42
CA ASN A 122 34.76 4.10 7.81
C ASN A 122 36.02 4.89 7.32
N GLY A 123 36.10 6.18 7.57
CA GLY A 123 37.26 6.99 7.20
C GLY A 123 37.40 7.31 5.71
N TYR A 124 36.38 7.03 4.89
CA TYR A 124 36.39 7.30 3.45
C TYR A 124 36.19 8.77 3.11
N TYR A 125 35.23 9.43 3.76
CA TYR A 125 34.88 10.83 3.53
C TYR A 125 34.22 11.44 4.76
N PRO A 126 34.45 12.75 5.06
CA PRO A 126 33.82 13.40 6.21
C PRO A 126 32.28 13.45 6.07
N ASN A 127 31.56 13.49 7.21
CA ASN A 127 30.10 13.63 7.21
C ASN A 127 29.68 15.07 6.87
N ILE A 128 29.72 15.41 5.58
CA ILE A 128 29.32 16.73 5.07
C ILE A 128 27.80 16.98 5.08
N ALA A 129 27.00 15.92 5.28
CA ALA A 129 25.54 16.01 5.32
C ALA A 129 25.00 16.21 6.75
N GLU A 130 25.87 16.38 7.74
CA GLU A 130 25.46 16.59 9.12
C GLU A 130 24.64 17.87 9.27
N ASN A 131 23.51 17.77 10.00
CA ASN A 131 22.57 18.88 10.21
C ASN A 131 22.03 19.55 8.93
N VAL A 132 22.03 18.84 7.79
CA VAL A 132 21.28 19.28 6.61
C VAL A 132 19.84 18.79 6.74
N HIS A 133 18.92 19.72 6.91
CA HIS A 133 17.53 19.42 7.10
C HIS A 133 16.77 19.38 5.76
N ALA A 134 15.93 18.37 5.62
CA ALA A 134 14.98 18.32 4.52
C ALA A 134 13.93 19.44 4.66
N PRO A 135 13.30 19.87 3.55
CA PRO A 135 12.18 20.80 3.62
C PRO A 135 11.11 20.29 4.59
N LYS A 136 10.59 21.22 5.43
CA LYS A 136 9.48 20.87 6.32
C LYS A 136 8.30 20.42 5.47
N VAL A 137 7.94 19.17 5.61
CA VAL A 137 6.71 18.66 5.01
C VAL A 137 5.58 19.13 5.91
N LYS A 138 4.76 20.07 5.45
CA LYS A 138 3.43 20.24 6.05
C LYS A 138 2.79 18.85 5.92
N GLN A 139 2.52 18.21 7.05
CA GLN A 139 1.67 17.02 7.02
C GLN A 139 0.35 17.49 6.44
N ASP A 140 0.20 17.29 5.14
CA ASP A 140 -1.07 17.53 4.49
C ASP A 140 -2.01 16.50 5.11
N ARG A 141 -2.79 16.95 6.09
CA ARG A 141 -3.78 16.14 6.79
C ARG A 141 -4.94 15.77 5.86
N HIS A 142 -4.81 16.06 4.57
CA HIS A 142 -5.70 15.58 3.52
C HIS A 142 -5.52 14.07 3.39
N LYS A 143 -6.18 13.41 4.31
CA LYS A 143 -6.35 11.97 4.39
C LYS A 143 -6.72 11.45 3.01
N LYS A 144 -6.18 10.29 2.68
CA LYS A 144 -6.74 9.48 1.61
C LYS A 144 -8.22 9.31 1.94
N GLU A 145 -9.09 9.65 1.01
CA GLU A 145 -10.52 9.51 1.21
C GLU A 145 -10.82 8.03 1.45
N ALA A 146 -11.45 7.72 2.57
CA ALA A 146 -12.03 6.42 2.80
C ALA A 146 -13.32 6.34 1.99
N LEU A 147 -13.58 5.18 1.42
CA LEU A 147 -14.82 4.90 0.70
C LEU A 147 -15.93 4.57 1.71
N THR A 148 -17.13 5.04 1.44
CA THR A 148 -18.31 4.64 2.21
C THR A 148 -18.74 3.19 1.86
N ALA A 149 -19.60 2.59 2.67
CA ALA A 149 -20.17 1.28 2.37
C ALA A 149 -20.90 1.26 1.01
N ALA A 150 -21.61 2.35 0.68
CA ALA A 150 -22.28 2.50 -0.62
C ALA A 150 -21.27 2.55 -1.79
N ASP A 151 -20.12 3.22 -1.60
CA ASP A 151 -19.07 3.28 -2.59
C ASP A 151 -18.44 1.89 -2.83
N VAL A 152 -18.21 1.14 -1.75
CA VAL A 152 -17.70 -0.24 -1.82
C VAL A 152 -18.63 -1.10 -2.65
N GLN A 153 -19.94 -1.09 -2.35
CA GLN A 153 -20.94 -1.84 -3.10
C GLN A 153 -21.05 -1.40 -4.57
N LYS A 154 -20.92 -0.09 -4.84
CA LYS A 154 -20.94 0.44 -6.21
C LYS A 154 -19.74 -0.06 -7.01
N ILE A 155 -18.56 -0.13 -6.40
CA ILE A 155 -17.34 -0.66 -7.05
C ILE A 155 -17.50 -2.16 -7.31
N GLU A 156 -18.03 -2.94 -6.37
CA GLU A 156 -18.33 -4.37 -6.53
C GLU A 156 -19.26 -4.64 -7.72
N ARG A 157 -20.36 -3.92 -7.79
CA ARG A 157 -21.30 -4.02 -8.91
C ARG A 157 -20.63 -3.66 -10.24
N SER A 158 -19.79 -2.61 -10.24
CA SER A 158 -19.06 -2.20 -11.44
C SER A 158 -18.07 -3.28 -11.90
N ILE A 159 -17.37 -3.96 -10.99
CA ILE A 159 -16.46 -5.05 -11.32
C ILE A 159 -17.23 -6.21 -11.96
N SER A 160 -18.37 -6.62 -11.37
CA SER A 160 -19.20 -7.70 -11.89
C SER A 160 -19.75 -7.36 -13.28
N LEU A 161 -20.34 -6.19 -13.47
CA LEU A 161 -20.86 -5.75 -14.76
C LEU A 161 -19.79 -5.71 -15.87
N GLN A 162 -18.56 -5.28 -15.52
CA GLN A 162 -17.45 -5.27 -16.48
C GLN A 162 -16.96 -6.68 -16.81
N ALA A 163 -16.99 -7.60 -15.84
CA ALA A 163 -16.67 -9.00 -16.09
C ALA A 163 -17.69 -9.64 -17.04
N ASP A 164 -18.99 -9.46 -16.77
CA ASP A 164 -20.07 -9.97 -17.61
C ASP A 164 -20.00 -9.41 -19.03
N LYS A 165 -19.75 -8.10 -19.18
CA LYS A 165 -19.55 -7.48 -20.49
C LYS A 165 -18.39 -8.12 -21.25
N LYS A 166 -17.25 -8.34 -20.60
CA LYS A 166 -16.09 -8.98 -21.26
C LYS A 166 -16.38 -10.43 -21.68
N ILE A 167 -17.16 -11.16 -20.89
CA ILE A 167 -17.58 -12.52 -21.21
C ILE A 167 -18.52 -12.47 -22.44
N GLN A 168 -19.48 -11.55 -22.48
CA GLN A 168 -20.35 -11.35 -23.63
C GLN A 168 -19.58 -10.96 -24.91
N ASP A 169 -18.64 -10.02 -24.80
CA ASP A 169 -17.77 -9.62 -25.90
C ASP A 169 -16.89 -10.80 -26.41
N ALA A 170 -16.43 -11.67 -25.48
CA ALA A 170 -15.69 -12.87 -25.82
C ALA A 170 -16.56 -13.90 -26.54
N ALA A 171 -17.81 -14.08 -26.08
CA ALA A 171 -18.77 -15.00 -26.69
C ALA A 171 -19.20 -14.57 -28.11
N ALA A 172 -19.24 -13.27 -28.39
CA ALA A 172 -19.54 -12.72 -29.71
C ALA A 172 -18.40 -12.90 -30.73
N CYS A 173 -17.24 -13.34 -30.29
CA CYS A 173 -16.07 -13.51 -31.17
C CYS A 173 -16.03 -14.93 -31.76
N HIS A 174 -16.04 -15.05 -33.10
CA HIS A 174 -16.09 -16.34 -33.80
C HIS A 174 -14.79 -17.16 -33.74
N LYS A 175 -13.67 -16.60 -33.31
CA LYS A 175 -12.37 -17.27 -33.23
C LYS A 175 -12.01 -17.58 -31.78
N ASP A 176 -11.79 -18.87 -31.47
CA ASP A 176 -11.39 -19.35 -30.13
C ASP A 176 -12.36 -18.86 -29.01
N THR A 177 -13.67 -19.02 -29.25
CA THR A 177 -14.73 -18.48 -28.39
C THR A 177 -14.59 -18.99 -26.95
N GLN A 178 -14.42 -20.32 -26.77
CA GLN A 178 -14.37 -20.91 -25.43
C GLN A 178 -13.14 -20.44 -24.65
N GLY A 179 -11.95 -20.46 -25.24
CA GLY A 179 -10.73 -20.00 -24.57
C GLY A 179 -10.74 -18.50 -24.24
N ARG A 180 -11.49 -17.69 -25.00
CA ARG A 180 -11.72 -16.28 -24.70
C ARG A 180 -12.69 -16.08 -23.55
N ILE A 181 -13.77 -16.86 -23.49
CA ILE A 181 -14.74 -16.85 -22.40
C ILE A 181 -14.05 -17.27 -21.11
N ASP A 182 -13.30 -18.38 -21.12
CA ASP A 182 -12.59 -18.87 -19.94
C ASP A 182 -11.60 -17.83 -19.40
N ARG A 183 -10.85 -17.21 -20.30
CA ARG A 183 -9.90 -16.14 -19.93
C ARG A 183 -10.60 -14.89 -19.39
N ALA A 184 -11.73 -14.48 -19.97
CA ALA A 184 -12.52 -13.33 -19.51
C ALA A 184 -13.10 -13.61 -18.11
N THR A 185 -13.60 -14.82 -17.90
CA THR A 185 -14.14 -15.30 -16.62
C THR A 185 -13.05 -15.31 -15.54
N GLU A 186 -11.89 -15.91 -15.84
CA GLU A 186 -10.74 -15.92 -14.93
C GLU A 186 -10.29 -14.50 -14.56
N GLN A 187 -10.23 -13.58 -15.53
CA GLN A 187 -9.84 -12.18 -15.30
C GLN A 187 -10.83 -11.45 -14.41
N GLY A 188 -12.13 -11.65 -14.61
CA GLY A 188 -13.19 -11.05 -13.83
C GLY A 188 -13.13 -11.53 -12.37
N LYS A 189 -13.15 -12.84 -12.17
CA LYS A 189 -13.08 -13.48 -10.85
C LYS A 189 -11.80 -13.13 -10.10
N ARG A 190 -10.65 -13.10 -10.80
CA ARG A 190 -9.38 -12.64 -10.23
C ARG A 190 -9.45 -11.22 -9.70
N LEU A 191 -9.97 -10.28 -10.49
CA LEU A 191 -10.08 -8.88 -10.08
C LEU A 191 -10.99 -8.75 -8.87
N PHE A 192 -12.12 -9.45 -8.87
CA PHE A 192 -13.08 -9.44 -7.76
C PHE A 192 -12.46 -10.00 -6.48
N ALA A 193 -11.79 -11.14 -6.55
CA ALA A 193 -11.11 -11.74 -5.40
C ALA A 193 -9.99 -10.83 -4.82
N MET A 194 -9.18 -10.19 -5.68
CA MET A 194 -8.17 -9.22 -5.22
C MET A 194 -8.82 -8.00 -4.56
N TYR A 195 -9.95 -7.52 -5.09
CA TYR A 195 -10.70 -6.42 -4.51
C TYR A 195 -11.25 -6.78 -3.12
N GLN A 196 -11.86 -7.96 -3.00
CA GLN A 196 -12.38 -8.47 -1.72
C GLN A 196 -11.29 -8.57 -0.64
N LEU A 197 -10.10 -9.07 -0.98
CA LEU A 197 -8.98 -9.11 -0.06
C LEU A 197 -8.51 -7.71 0.36
N ALA A 198 -8.50 -6.75 -0.57
CA ALA A 198 -8.05 -5.40 -0.29
C ALA A 198 -9.03 -4.64 0.61
N VAL A 199 -10.36 -4.74 0.36
CA VAL A 199 -11.38 -3.95 1.06
C VAL A 199 -11.87 -4.60 2.34
N ASN A 200 -12.05 -5.94 2.39
CA ASN A 200 -12.54 -6.63 3.58
C ASN A 200 -11.40 -7.07 4.52
N CYS A 201 -10.29 -7.56 3.98
CA CYS A 201 -9.16 -8.01 4.80
C CYS A 201 -8.09 -6.93 5.01
N GLY A 202 -8.19 -5.80 4.32
CA GLY A 202 -7.22 -4.71 4.42
C GLY A 202 -5.81 -5.09 3.94
N LEU A 203 -5.67 -6.06 3.03
CA LEU A 203 -4.35 -6.51 2.56
C LEU A 203 -3.64 -5.43 1.74
N ARG A 204 -2.32 -5.37 1.89
CA ARG A 204 -1.46 -4.57 1.01
C ARG A 204 -1.31 -5.28 -0.34
N THR A 205 -1.13 -4.53 -1.42
CA THR A 205 -0.90 -5.13 -2.76
C THR A 205 0.29 -6.07 -2.81
N ILE A 206 1.32 -5.85 -2.01
CA ILE A 206 2.48 -6.74 -1.90
C ILE A 206 2.12 -8.04 -1.17
N GLU A 207 1.22 -8.02 -0.20
CA GLU A 207 0.73 -9.20 0.52
C GLU A 207 -0.14 -10.05 -0.41
N ILE A 208 -1.03 -9.42 -1.20
CA ILE A 208 -1.81 -10.10 -2.25
C ILE A 208 -0.87 -10.72 -3.31
N HIS A 209 0.18 -9.99 -3.72
CA HIS A 209 1.18 -10.49 -4.66
C HIS A 209 1.90 -11.74 -4.15
N ARG A 210 2.29 -11.76 -2.86
CA ARG A 210 3.10 -12.85 -2.29
C ARG A 210 2.30 -14.11 -1.99
N ALA A 211 0.99 -14.00 -1.81
CA ALA A 211 0.13 -15.12 -1.44
C ALA A 211 0.25 -16.31 -2.41
N ASN A 212 0.25 -17.51 -1.86
CA ASN A 212 0.24 -18.80 -2.55
C ASN A 212 -1.07 -19.54 -2.26
N ILE A 213 -1.36 -20.59 -2.99
CA ILE A 213 -2.54 -21.43 -2.74
C ILE A 213 -2.41 -22.15 -1.39
N CYS A 214 -1.20 -22.60 -1.01
CA CYS A 214 -0.94 -23.26 0.27
C CYS A 214 -1.11 -22.34 1.49
N ASP A 215 -1.16 -21.02 1.29
CA ASP A 215 -1.41 -20.09 2.39
C ASP A 215 -2.89 -20.03 2.80
N LEU A 216 -3.78 -20.71 2.05
CA LEU A 216 -5.18 -20.89 2.40
C LEU A 216 -5.37 -22.17 3.21
N GLU A 217 -5.87 -22.05 4.43
CA GLU A 217 -6.17 -23.16 5.32
C GLU A 217 -7.62 -23.06 5.81
N THR A 218 -8.33 -24.16 5.79
CA THR A 218 -9.65 -24.26 6.43
C THR A 218 -9.58 -25.18 7.63
N LYS A 219 -9.86 -24.64 8.79
CA LYS A 219 -9.86 -25.37 10.07
C LYS A 219 -11.14 -25.04 10.83
N ASP A 220 -11.82 -26.07 11.34
CA ASP A 220 -13.06 -25.93 12.12
C ASP A 220 -14.13 -25.07 11.41
N GLY A 221 -14.25 -25.21 10.07
CA GLY A 221 -15.20 -24.44 9.25
C GLY A 221 -14.76 -23.01 8.93
N ILE A 222 -13.69 -22.51 9.56
CA ILE A 222 -13.16 -21.16 9.36
C ILE A 222 -11.99 -21.21 8.38
N THR A 223 -12.03 -20.36 7.35
CA THR A 223 -10.92 -20.24 6.39
C THR A 223 -10.01 -19.07 6.75
N TYR A 224 -8.73 -19.35 6.75
CA TYR A 224 -7.66 -18.40 7.01
C TYR A 224 -6.80 -18.22 5.76
N LEU A 225 -6.25 -17.03 5.61
CA LEU A 225 -5.16 -16.73 4.68
C LEU A 225 -3.94 -16.35 5.50
N TYR A 226 -2.87 -17.11 5.37
CA TYR A 226 -1.57 -16.80 5.94
C TYR A 226 -0.88 -15.73 5.11
N ILE A 227 -0.24 -14.76 5.76
CA ILE A 227 0.25 -13.54 5.13
C ILE A 227 1.75 -13.44 5.29
N HIS A 228 2.43 -13.31 4.15
CA HIS A 228 3.86 -13.03 4.09
C HIS A 228 4.09 -11.53 4.31
N GLY A 229 4.45 -11.15 5.53
CA GLY A 229 4.72 -9.79 5.97
C GLY A 229 5.88 -9.12 5.23
N LYS A 230 6.07 -7.83 5.45
CA LYS A 230 7.21 -7.09 4.89
C LYS A 230 8.49 -7.46 5.65
N GLY A 231 9.43 -8.13 4.97
CA GLY A 231 10.73 -8.52 5.56
C GLY A 231 10.76 -9.92 6.16
N HIS A 232 9.66 -10.68 6.13
CA HIS A 232 9.59 -12.06 6.57
C HIS A 232 9.50 -13.01 5.38
N SER A 233 10.27 -14.09 5.40
CA SER A 233 10.23 -15.17 4.40
C SER A 233 9.06 -16.13 4.67
N GLU A 234 8.67 -16.27 5.92
CA GLU A 234 7.58 -17.14 6.36
C GLU A 234 6.31 -16.34 6.66
N ALA A 235 5.15 -16.99 6.53
CA ALA A 235 3.87 -16.40 6.87
C ALA A 235 3.69 -16.44 8.40
N ASP A 236 3.90 -15.31 9.04
CA ASP A 236 3.87 -15.13 10.50
C ASP A 236 2.52 -14.65 11.04
N GLU A 237 1.64 -14.20 10.17
CA GLU A 237 0.32 -13.69 10.53
C GLU A 237 -0.76 -14.33 9.66
N ARG A 238 -1.94 -14.51 10.21
CA ARG A 238 -3.10 -15.02 9.48
C ARG A 238 -4.28 -14.06 9.51
N LYS A 239 -5.11 -14.13 8.50
CA LYS A 239 -6.35 -13.36 8.35
C LYS A 239 -7.52 -14.31 8.21
N THR A 240 -8.53 -14.16 9.05
CA THR A 240 -9.80 -14.86 8.89
C THR A 240 -10.54 -14.29 7.68
N LEU A 241 -11.04 -15.16 6.83
CA LEU A 241 -11.82 -14.78 5.65
C LEU A 241 -13.31 -14.92 5.95
N ALA A 242 -14.08 -13.86 5.70
CA ALA A 242 -15.53 -13.94 5.71
C ALA A 242 -16.00 -14.91 4.60
N PRO A 243 -17.17 -15.57 4.75
CA PRO A 243 -17.66 -16.55 3.78
C PRO A 243 -17.68 -16.04 2.34
N ALA A 244 -18.16 -14.83 2.09
CA ALA A 244 -18.18 -14.25 0.75
C ALA A 244 -16.77 -13.99 0.17
N VAL A 245 -15.78 -13.64 1.00
CA VAL A 245 -14.38 -13.48 0.57
C VAL A 245 -13.75 -14.82 0.23
N LYS A 246 -14.05 -15.85 1.04
CA LYS A 246 -13.66 -17.24 0.75
C LYS A 246 -14.22 -17.69 -0.59
N GLU A 247 -15.52 -17.55 -0.79
CA GLU A 247 -16.21 -17.94 -2.03
C GLU A 247 -15.58 -17.26 -3.25
N ALA A 248 -15.38 -15.95 -3.21
CA ALA A 248 -14.73 -15.20 -4.29
C ALA A 248 -13.31 -15.72 -4.63
N LEU A 249 -12.55 -16.14 -3.61
CA LEU A 249 -11.22 -16.71 -3.81
C LEU A 249 -11.26 -18.10 -4.45
N PHE A 250 -12.12 -18.99 -3.94
CA PHE A 250 -12.23 -20.34 -4.48
C PHE A 250 -12.82 -20.31 -5.90
N ASP A 251 -13.81 -19.50 -6.16
CA ASP A 251 -14.36 -19.25 -7.49
C ASP A 251 -13.28 -18.81 -8.49
N TYR A 252 -12.36 -17.93 -8.04
CA TYR A 252 -11.24 -17.56 -8.88
C TYR A 252 -10.28 -18.74 -9.08
N ILE A 253 -9.89 -19.44 -8.02
CA ILE A 253 -8.98 -20.58 -8.10
C ILE A 253 -9.52 -21.65 -9.06
N ASP A 254 -10.82 -21.94 -8.99
CA ASP A 254 -11.48 -22.93 -9.84
C ASP A 254 -11.55 -22.50 -11.31
N SER A 255 -11.70 -21.19 -11.55
CA SER A 255 -11.71 -20.65 -12.92
C SER A 255 -10.32 -20.56 -13.58
N ARG A 256 -9.23 -20.83 -12.86
CA ARG A 256 -7.87 -20.76 -13.43
C ARG A 256 -7.65 -21.85 -14.45
N THR A 257 -7.11 -21.45 -15.59
CA THR A 257 -6.84 -22.33 -16.74
C THR A 257 -5.44 -22.92 -16.75
N ASP A 258 -4.53 -22.43 -15.88
CA ASP A 258 -3.17 -22.94 -15.74
C ASP A 258 -3.07 -24.18 -14.83
N ALA A 259 -2.01 -24.98 -15.01
CA ALA A 259 -1.69 -26.07 -14.09
C ALA A 259 -1.32 -25.50 -12.71
N LYS A 260 -2.10 -25.83 -11.68
CA LYS A 260 -1.93 -25.31 -10.32
C LYS A 260 -1.58 -26.43 -9.33
N THR A 261 -0.67 -26.11 -8.45
CA THR A 261 -0.26 -26.94 -7.29
C THR A 261 -0.48 -26.14 -6.01
N SER A 262 -0.36 -26.76 -4.85
CA SER A 262 -0.45 -26.04 -3.56
C SER A 262 0.54 -24.88 -3.45
N ASN A 263 1.75 -25.04 -3.99
CA ASN A 263 2.80 -24.00 -3.95
C ASN A 263 2.69 -22.96 -5.08
N SER A 264 1.68 -23.08 -5.96
CA SER A 264 1.47 -22.09 -7.01
C SER A 264 1.07 -20.73 -6.42
N PRO A 265 1.47 -19.62 -7.06
CA PRO A 265 0.98 -18.30 -6.67
C PRO A 265 -0.55 -18.27 -6.63
N LEU A 266 -1.12 -17.63 -5.61
CA LEU A 266 -2.56 -17.48 -5.51
C LEU A 266 -3.11 -16.68 -6.70
N PHE A 267 -2.45 -15.60 -7.09
CA PHE A 267 -2.84 -14.76 -8.22
C PHE A 267 -1.82 -14.81 -9.35
N VAL A 268 -2.29 -15.16 -10.54
CA VAL A 268 -1.47 -15.31 -11.73
C VAL A 268 -1.87 -14.37 -12.85
N SER A 269 -0.93 -14.14 -13.78
CA SER A 269 -1.16 -13.40 -15.00
C SER A 269 -1.84 -14.29 -16.05
N THR A 270 -2.75 -13.70 -16.83
CA THR A 270 -3.44 -14.35 -17.97
C THR A 270 -2.91 -13.84 -19.32
N GLY A 271 -1.84 -13.03 -19.33
CA GLY A 271 -1.22 -12.53 -20.56
C GLY A 271 -0.42 -13.60 -21.28
N ASN A 272 -0.47 -13.63 -22.62
CA ASN A 272 0.14 -14.69 -23.45
C ASN A 272 1.62 -15.00 -23.11
N ARG A 273 2.42 -13.97 -22.76
CA ARG A 273 3.85 -14.15 -22.42
C ARG A 273 4.11 -14.51 -20.95
N SER A 274 3.12 -14.34 -20.10
CA SER A 274 3.24 -14.46 -18.64
C SER A 274 2.11 -15.27 -18.00
N ALA A 275 1.35 -16.04 -18.80
CA ALA A 275 0.28 -16.90 -18.30
C ALA A 275 0.81 -17.84 -17.21
N GLY A 276 0.07 -18.00 -16.12
CA GLY A 276 0.45 -18.84 -14.98
C GLY A 276 1.56 -18.27 -14.09
N LYS A 277 2.24 -17.18 -14.48
CA LYS A 277 3.26 -16.54 -13.63
C LYS A 277 2.61 -15.61 -12.62
N ARG A 278 3.25 -15.50 -11.45
CA ARG A 278 2.83 -14.58 -10.38
C ARG A 278 2.60 -13.16 -10.90
N ILE A 279 1.44 -12.58 -10.63
CA ILE A 279 1.10 -11.22 -11.03
C ILE A 279 1.88 -10.20 -10.19
N ALA A 280 2.49 -9.19 -10.81
CA ALA A 280 3.27 -8.19 -10.12
C ALA A 280 2.39 -7.28 -9.22
N ALA A 281 2.92 -6.86 -8.06
CA ALA A 281 2.20 -5.96 -7.12
C ALA A 281 1.79 -4.63 -7.78
N THR A 282 2.60 -4.11 -8.70
CA THR A 282 2.28 -2.90 -9.47
C THR A 282 1.10 -3.12 -10.42
N THR A 283 1.00 -4.32 -11.01
CA THR A 283 -0.14 -4.71 -11.86
C THR A 283 -1.42 -4.82 -11.03
N ILE A 284 -1.36 -5.46 -9.85
CA ILE A 284 -2.49 -5.52 -8.91
C ILE A 284 -2.97 -4.10 -8.55
N SER A 285 -2.03 -3.22 -8.17
CA SER A 285 -2.34 -1.82 -7.85
C SER A 285 -3.04 -1.10 -9.00
N THR A 286 -2.55 -1.30 -10.22
CA THR A 286 -3.12 -0.69 -11.44
C THR A 286 -4.51 -1.23 -11.75
N MET A 287 -4.73 -2.55 -11.59
CA MET A 287 -6.03 -3.19 -11.82
C MET A 287 -7.08 -2.69 -10.83
N LEU A 288 -6.75 -2.65 -9.55
CA LEU A 288 -7.66 -2.13 -8.51
C LEU A 288 -7.97 -0.66 -8.72
N LYS A 289 -6.97 0.16 -9.11
CA LYS A 289 -7.21 1.57 -9.45
C LYS A 289 -8.14 1.73 -10.64
N LYS A 290 -7.94 0.96 -11.71
CA LYS A 290 -8.83 0.98 -12.88
C LYS A 290 -10.25 0.54 -12.55
N ALA A 291 -10.42 -0.44 -11.68
CA ALA A 291 -11.74 -0.87 -11.23
C ALA A 291 -12.51 0.25 -10.50
N MET A 292 -11.83 0.97 -9.60
CA MET A 292 -12.39 2.14 -8.93
C MET A 292 -12.71 3.28 -9.90
N GLN A 293 -11.82 3.55 -10.85
CA GLN A 293 -12.05 4.56 -11.89
C GLN A 293 -13.28 4.24 -12.76
N ALA A 294 -13.46 2.99 -13.13
CA ALA A 294 -14.61 2.55 -13.92
C ALA A 294 -15.94 2.65 -13.14
N ALA A 295 -15.88 2.62 -11.80
CA ALA A 295 -17.01 2.92 -10.93
C ALA A 295 -17.25 4.44 -10.72
N GLY A 296 -16.42 5.30 -11.32
CA GLY A 296 -16.52 6.77 -11.25
C GLY A 296 -15.58 7.45 -10.26
N TYR A 297 -14.67 6.70 -9.60
CA TYR A 297 -13.72 7.24 -8.62
C TYR A 297 -12.39 7.61 -9.29
N ASN A 298 -12.34 8.80 -9.91
CA ASN A 298 -11.19 9.25 -10.73
C ASN A 298 -10.14 10.09 -9.99
N SER A 299 -10.34 10.38 -8.69
CA SER A 299 -9.40 11.19 -7.91
C SER A 299 -8.00 10.56 -7.89
N GLU A 300 -6.96 11.40 -8.04
CA GLU A 300 -5.56 10.95 -7.88
C GLU A 300 -5.27 10.45 -6.45
N LYS A 301 -6.05 10.90 -5.47
CA LYS A 301 -5.95 10.49 -4.07
C LYS A 301 -6.46 9.07 -3.84
N ILE A 302 -7.37 8.57 -4.71
CA ILE A 302 -7.92 7.22 -4.64
C ILE A 302 -6.98 6.25 -5.35
N THR A 303 -6.44 5.32 -4.59
CA THR A 303 -5.47 4.31 -5.04
C THR A 303 -5.81 2.95 -4.45
N ALA A 304 -5.16 1.87 -4.89
CA ALA A 304 -5.32 0.56 -4.25
C ALA A 304 -5.10 0.60 -2.72
N HIS A 305 -4.25 1.50 -2.23
CA HIS A 305 -4.06 1.68 -0.79
C HIS A 305 -5.26 2.34 -0.09
N SER A 306 -6.12 3.06 -0.83
CA SER A 306 -7.36 3.62 -0.29
C SER A 306 -8.35 2.53 0.12
N LEU A 307 -8.37 1.38 -0.56
CA LEU A 307 -9.18 0.21 -0.15
C LEU A 307 -8.76 -0.30 1.23
N ARG A 308 -7.46 -0.40 1.48
CA ARG A 308 -6.95 -0.74 2.81
C ARG A 308 -7.27 0.34 3.84
N HIS A 309 -7.19 1.61 3.46
CA HIS A 309 -7.59 2.71 4.35
C HIS A 309 -9.07 2.62 4.69
N THR A 310 -9.93 2.33 3.71
CA THR A 310 -11.35 2.07 3.91
C THR A 310 -11.58 0.93 4.91
N ALA A 311 -10.89 -0.21 4.74
CA ALA A 311 -10.96 -1.30 5.70
C ALA A 311 -10.61 -0.85 7.13
N GLY A 312 -9.53 -0.09 7.32
CA GLY A 312 -9.12 0.40 8.63
C GLY A 312 -10.11 1.39 9.25
N THR A 313 -10.67 2.29 8.44
CA THR A 313 -11.72 3.25 8.89
C THR A 313 -12.96 2.50 9.35
N ASN A 314 -13.45 1.56 8.53
CA ASN A 314 -14.66 0.80 8.85
C ASN A 314 -14.45 -0.11 10.08
N VAL A 315 -13.28 -0.74 10.25
CA VAL A 315 -12.97 -1.51 11.47
C VAL A 315 -12.97 -0.60 12.70
N GLN A 316 -12.42 0.61 12.60
CA GLN A 316 -12.46 1.57 13.69
C GLN A 316 -13.89 2.02 14.01
N GLU A 317 -14.72 2.24 12.99
CA GLU A 317 -16.13 2.59 13.17
C GLU A 317 -16.94 1.46 13.83
N ILE A 318 -16.72 0.21 13.40
CA ILE A 318 -17.42 -0.96 13.93
C ILE A 318 -16.98 -1.26 15.35
N THR A 319 -15.68 -1.19 15.66
CA THR A 319 -15.15 -1.64 16.95
C THR A 319 -15.04 -0.53 17.98
N GLY A 320 -14.93 0.74 17.54
CA GLY A 320 -14.59 1.87 18.42
C GLY A 320 -13.22 1.73 19.11
N ASN A 321 -12.45 0.70 18.80
CA ASN A 321 -11.25 0.31 19.53
C ASN A 321 -10.00 0.36 18.63
N LEU A 322 -9.10 1.32 18.94
CA LEU A 322 -7.88 1.53 18.17
C LEU A 322 -6.93 0.33 18.21
N TYR A 323 -6.84 -0.36 19.33
CA TYR A 323 -6.00 -1.54 19.49
C TYR A 323 -6.48 -2.70 18.60
N LEU A 324 -7.80 -2.95 18.58
CA LEU A 324 -8.38 -3.95 17.67
C LEU A 324 -8.17 -3.56 16.21
N THR A 325 -8.33 -2.28 15.88
CA THR A 325 -8.05 -1.76 14.54
C THR A 325 -6.59 -1.94 14.15
N GLN A 326 -5.65 -1.61 15.05
CA GLN A 326 -4.22 -1.83 14.83
C GLN A 326 -3.91 -3.31 14.57
N LYS A 327 -4.43 -4.19 15.40
CA LYS A 327 -4.26 -5.64 15.28
C LYS A 327 -4.89 -6.17 13.99
N TYR A 328 -6.12 -5.74 13.68
CA TYR A 328 -6.79 -6.13 12.44
C TYR A 328 -6.02 -5.69 11.21
N MET A 329 -5.50 -4.47 11.19
CA MET A 329 -4.74 -3.90 10.08
C MET A 329 -3.27 -4.34 10.06
N ARG A 330 -2.81 -5.05 11.09
CA ARG A 330 -1.41 -5.48 11.23
C ARG A 330 -0.43 -4.32 11.07
N HIS A 331 -0.64 -3.27 11.88
CA HIS A 331 0.25 -2.13 11.93
C HIS A 331 1.31 -2.34 13.02
N ALA A 332 2.57 -2.50 12.63
CA ALA A 332 3.69 -2.61 13.57
C ALA A 332 3.86 -1.33 14.43
N ASN A 333 3.54 -0.15 13.85
CA ASN A 333 3.62 1.12 14.57
C ASN A 333 2.20 1.66 14.84
N PRO A 334 1.81 1.90 16.12
CA PRO A 334 0.53 2.49 16.50
C PRO A 334 0.22 3.81 15.80
N ALA A 335 1.22 4.67 15.58
CA ALA A 335 1.07 5.96 14.89
C ALA A 335 0.46 5.83 13.48
N THR A 336 0.61 4.67 12.83
CA THR A 336 -0.07 4.41 11.54
C THR A 336 -1.56 4.14 11.67
N THR A 337 -2.04 3.81 12.87
CA THR A 337 -3.46 3.57 13.17
C THR A 337 -4.16 4.84 13.68
N GLU A 338 -3.42 5.77 14.29
CA GLU A 338 -3.95 7.05 14.77
C GLU A 338 -4.64 7.87 13.69
N ILE A 339 -4.30 7.65 12.42
CA ILE A 339 -4.98 8.29 11.28
C ILE A 339 -6.48 8.00 11.22
N TYR A 340 -6.92 6.89 11.82
CA TYR A 340 -8.35 6.50 11.87
C TYR A 340 -9.11 7.13 13.04
N LEU A 341 -8.43 7.68 14.06
CA LEU A 341 -9.06 8.35 15.20
C LEU A 341 -9.84 9.59 14.80
N HIS A 342 -9.40 10.29 13.76
CA HIS A 342 -9.98 11.57 13.39
C HIS A 342 -11.25 11.48 12.53
N CYS A 343 -11.71 10.28 12.20
CA CYS A 343 -12.84 10.12 11.30
C CYS A 343 -14.19 10.44 11.95
N ASN A 344 -14.30 10.39 13.31
CA ASN A 344 -15.57 10.58 14.04
C ASN A 344 -15.46 11.38 15.35
N THR A 345 -14.42 12.19 15.55
CA THR A 345 -14.12 12.81 16.85
C THR A 345 -15.29 13.59 17.42
N GLN A 346 -15.96 14.43 16.63
CA GLN A 346 -17.07 15.26 17.13
C GLN A 346 -18.30 14.43 17.55
N LYS A 347 -18.66 13.42 16.77
CA LYS A 347 -19.80 12.54 17.08
C LYS A 347 -19.51 11.67 18.30
N GLN A 348 -18.27 11.19 18.41
CA GLN A 348 -17.81 10.40 19.55
C GLN A 348 -17.70 11.24 20.82
N GLU A 349 -17.22 12.48 20.75
CA GLU A 349 -17.15 13.38 21.90
C GLU A 349 -18.55 13.69 22.46
N THR A 350 -19.54 13.91 21.59
CA THR A 350 -20.93 14.15 22.01
C THR A 350 -21.51 12.91 22.68
N ASP A 351 -21.28 11.71 22.12
CA ASP A 351 -21.75 10.44 22.68
C ASP A 351 -21.08 10.15 24.03
N ILE A 352 -19.76 10.34 24.13
CA ILE A 352 -19.00 10.18 25.38
C ILE A 352 -19.51 11.16 26.45
N ALA A 353 -19.71 12.42 26.08
CA ALA A 353 -20.23 13.43 27.03
C ALA A 353 -21.62 13.04 27.56
N GLN A 354 -22.50 12.54 26.69
CA GLN A 354 -23.83 12.07 27.09
C GLN A 354 -23.76 10.81 27.97
N ARG A 355 -22.93 9.83 27.61
CA ARG A 355 -22.73 8.61 28.40
C ARG A 355 -22.12 8.92 29.77
N LEU A 356 -21.16 9.86 29.83
CA LEU A 356 -20.54 10.29 31.06
C LEU A 356 -21.56 10.99 31.98
N TYR A 357 -22.38 11.86 31.41
CA TYR A 357 -23.47 12.50 32.13
C TYR A 357 -24.46 11.48 32.70
N ASN A 358 -24.90 10.51 31.88
CA ASN A 358 -25.80 9.42 32.29
C ASN A 358 -25.19 8.54 33.38
N HIS A 359 -23.88 8.27 33.28
CA HIS A 359 -23.17 7.49 34.30
C HIS A 359 -23.16 8.16 35.66
N TYR A 360 -22.98 9.48 35.71
CA TYR A 360 -22.96 10.23 36.98
C TYR A 360 -24.36 10.50 37.54
N HIS A 361 -25.40 10.58 36.72
CA HIS A 361 -26.74 10.99 37.14
C HIS A 361 -27.74 9.82 37.22
N GLY A 362 -27.29 8.60 37.14
CA GLY A 362 -28.08 7.43 37.52
C GLY A 362 -29.23 7.05 36.57
N ASN A 363 -29.22 7.53 35.31
CA ASN A 363 -30.21 7.14 34.29
C ASN A 363 -29.86 5.79 33.64
N ASN A 364 -29.46 4.79 34.45
CA ASN A 364 -28.99 3.50 33.94
C ASN A 364 -30.13 2.53 33.58
N SER A 365 -31.38 2.78 33.94
CA SER A 365 -32.46 1.79 33.78
C SER A 365 -32.81 1.53 32.31
N THR A 366 -32.90 2.57 31.49
CA THR A 366 -33.32 2.44 30.09
C THR A 366 -32.19 1.92 29.18
N GLN A 367 -30.95 2.29 29.47
CA GLN A 367 -29.78 1.88 28.66
C GLN A 367 -29.30 0.45 28.99
N ASP A 368 -29.45 0.01 30.25
CA ASP A 368 -29.26 -1.40 30.65
C ASP A 368 -30.33 -2.32 30.02
N GLU A 369 -31.55 -1.82 29.88
CA GLU A 369 -32.62 -2.56 29.19
C GLU A 369 -32.40 -2.61 27.69
N ILE A 370 -31.95 -1.52 27.05
CA ILE A 370 -31.58 -1.50 25.63
C ILE A 370 -30.38 -2.42 25.36
N GLY A 371 -29.33 -2.39 26.18
CA GLY A 371 -28.19 -3.29 26.05
C GLY A 371 -28.55 -4.77 26.26
N LYS A 372 -29.48 -5.08 27.16
CA LYS A 372 -30.05 -6.43 27.30
C LYS A 372 -30.86 -6.84 26.09
N LEU A 373 -31.67 -5.93 25.54
CA LEU A 373 -32.43 -6.16 24.31
C LEU A 373 -31.52 -6.36 23.11
N GLU A 374 -30.47 -5.58 22.93
CA GLU A 374 -29.48 -5.76 21.87
C GLU A 374 -28.78 -7.14 21.97
N ASN A 375 -28.39 -7.56 23.15
CA ASN A 375 -27.81 -8.88 23.37
C ASN A 375 -28.81 -10.03 23.08
N ILE A 376 -30.08 -9.85 23.42
CA ILE A 376 -31.13 -10.80 23.09
C ILE A 376 -31.35 -10.86 21.57
N ILE A 377 -31.45 -9.72 20.90
CA ILE A 377 -31.60 -9.62 19.44
C ILE A 377 -30.44 -10.29 18.72
N CYS A 378 -29.20 -10.10 19.17
CA CYS A 378 -28.02 -10.76 18.61
C CYS A 378 -27.98 -12.28 18.80
N SER A 379 -28.77 -12.82 19.75
CA SER A 379 -28.86 -14.26 20.01
C SER A 379 -30.02 -14.97 19.27
N LEU A 380 -30.91 -14.21 18.63
CA LEU A 380 -32.03 -14.74 17.92
C LEU A 380 -31.67 -15.24 16.51
N ASP A 381 -32.30 -16.31 16.08
CA ASP A 381 -32.24 -16.74 14.68
C ASP A 381 -33.12 -15.88 13.76
N THR A 382 -33.01 -16.11 12.44
CA THR A 382 -33.68 -15.30 11.43
C THR A 382 -35.20 -15.32 11.53
N GLU A 383 -35.81 -16.44 11.96
CA GLU A 383 -37.25 -16.63 12.10
C GLU A 383 -37.78 -15.92 13.36
N GLN A 384 -37.02 -15.98 14.43
CA GLN A 384 -37.28 -15.28 15.69
C GLN A 384 -37.15 -13.75 15.51
N LEU A 385 -36.16 -13.29 14.73
CA LEU A 385 -35.98 -11.86 14.39
C LEU A 385 -37.17 -11.33 13.57
N HIS A 386 -37.65 -12.11 12.61
CA HIS A 386 -38.83 -11.76 11.81
C HIS A 386 -40.09 -11.64 12.65
N THR A 387 -40.27 -12.55 13.60
CA THR A 387 -41.40 -12.54 14.54
C THR A 387 -41.32 -11.32 15.46
N LEU A 388 -40.15 -11.02 16.03
CA LEU A 388 -39.92 -9.84 16.87
C LEU A 388 -40.21 -8.54 16.12
N THR A 389 -39.74 -8.43 14.89
CA THR A 389 -39.97 -7.27 14.02
C THR A 389 -41.45 -7.05 13.73
N SER A 390 -42.19 -8.14 13.52
CA SER A 390 -43.66 -8.10 13.30
C SER A 390 -44.42 -7.64 14.54
N ILE A 391 -44.02 -8.10 15.73
CA ILE A 391 -44.60 -7.70 17.02
C ILE A 391 -44.26 -6.21 17.27
N ALA A 392 -43.03 -5.76 17.11
CA ALA A 392 -42.62 -4.38 17.31
C ALA A 392 -43.38 -3.43 16.37
N ALA A 393 -43.56 -3.81 15.09
CA ALA A 393 -44.32 -3.03 14.13
C ALA A 393 -45.83 -2.94 14.48
N ALA A 394 -46.40 -3.96 15.15
CA ALA A 394 -47.77 -3.97 15.63
C ALA A 394 -47.97 -3.09 16.88
N MET A 395 -46.92 -2.98 17.73
CA MET A 395 -46.93 -2.14 18.94
C MET A 395 -46.66 -0.65 18.65
N ALA A 396 -46.10 -0.32 17.49
CA ALA A 396 -45.77 1.05 17.07
C ALA A 396 -46.93 1.75 16.34
N LYS A 397 -48.06 1.07 16.14
CA LYS A 397 -49.35 1.60 15.61
C LYS A 397 -50.27 1.96 16.76
#